data_b884e0d94847a245874c37ad0d6505f4
#
_entry.id   b884e0d94847a245874c37ad0d6505f4
#
_cell.length_a   1.000
_cell.length_b   1.000
_cell.length_c   1.000
_cell.angle_alpha   90.00
_cell.angle_beta   90.00
_cell.angle_gamma   90.00
#
_symmetry.space_group_name_H-M   'P 1'
#
loop_
_entity.id
_entity.type
_entity.pdbx_description
1 polymer ?
#
loop_
_entity_poly.entity_id
_entity_poly.type
_entity_poly.pdbx_seq_one_letter_code
_entity_poly.pdbx_strand_id
1 'polypeptide(L)'
;MKLTVQPVDINYISQIWPLIEEYLQEALTKDNGAPSWSECYNIHHVQAFITSGVWLLLVATDEDKTIHGAATVSFSNYPINRVAFVTLIGGRMISSQDTFEQLKMILKQRGATKVQGYGRESIVRLWKRFGFEPRTTLVEAKL
;
A
#
# COMPACT_ATOMS: atom_id res chain seq x y z
N MET A 1 -5.00 -13.95 -15.30
CA MET A 1 -5.83 -12.74 -15.16
C MET A 1 -4.93 -11.53 -15.15
N LYS A 2 -5.19 -10.59 -16.02
CA LYS A 2 -4.41 -9.36 -16.09
C LYS A 2 -5.02 -8.32 -15.17
N LEU A 3 -4.19 -7.71 -14.33
CA LEU A 3 -4.61 -6.67 -13.40
C LEU A 3 -4.07 -5.30 -13.82
N THR A 4 -4.89 -4.28 -13.67
CA THR A 4 -4.50 -2.89 -13.84
C THR A 4 -4.48 -2.22 -12.48
N VAL A 5 -3.34 -1.61 -12.14
CA VAL A 5 -3.18 -0.83 -10.91
C VAL A 5 -3.43 0.63 -11.23
N GLN A 6 -4.28 1.28 -10.46
CA GLN A 6 -4.60 2.69 -10.70
C GLN A 6 -4.91 3.42 -9.41
N PRO A 7 -4.60 4.73 -9.34
CA PRO A 7 -4.99 5.56 -8.22
C PRO A 7 -6.49 5.85 -8.26
N VAL A 8 -7.08 6.06 -7.11
CA VAL A 8 -8.48 6.43 -6.97
C VAL A 8 -8.57 7.90 -6.61
N ASP A 9 -9.34 8.64 -7.40
CA ASP A 9 -9.63 10.04 -7.11
C ASP A 9 -10.42 10.13 -5.80
N ILE A 10 -10.08 11.12 -4.96
CA ILE A 10 -10.72 11.28 -3.64
C ILE A 10 -12.24 11.46 -3.74
N ASN A 11 -12.73 11.99 -4.85
CA ASN A 11 -14.16 12.20 -5.07
C ASN A 11 -14.94 10.88 -5.24
N TYR A 12 -14.26 9.79 -5.51
CA TYR A 12 -14.89 8.47 -5.73
C TYR A 12 -14.69 7.50 -4.58
N ILE A 13 -13.97 7.89 -3.54
CA ILE A 13 -13.62 6.98 -2.44
C ILE A 13 -14.87 6.47 -1.71
N SER A 14 -15.86 7.32 -1.46
CA SER A 14 -17.08 6.90 -0.79
C SER A 14 -17.85 5.84 -1.59
N GLN A 15 -17.79 5.91 -2.92
CA GLN A 15 -18.45 4.95 -3.80
C GLN A 15 -17.77 3.59 -3.81
N ILE A 16 -16.45 3.55 -3.75
CA ILE A 16 -15.72 2.28 -3.83
C ILE A 16 -15.38 1.71 -2.44
N TRP A 17 -15.56 2.48 -1.38
CA TRP A 17 -15.22 2.07 -0.02
C TRP A 17 -15.76 0.67 0.34
N PRO A 18 -17.05 0.35 0.09
CA PRO A 18 -17.57 -0.98 0.41
C PRO A 18 -16.86 -2.12 -0.33
N LEU A 19 -16.21 -1.83 -1.45
CA LEU A 19 -15.51 -2.83 -2.28
C LEU A 19 -14.08 -3.07 -1.82
N ILE A 20 -13.50 -2.15 -1.03
CA ILE A 20 -12.10 -2.21 -0.63
C ILE A 20 -11.89 -2.35 0.88
N GLU A 21 -12.91 -2.03 1.66
CA GLU A 21 -12.82 -2.03 3.13
C GLU A 21 -12.25 -3.33 3.69
N GLU A 22 -12.71 -4.46 3.17
CA GLU A 22 -12.28 -5.77 3.62
C GLU A 22 -10.78 -6.00 3.38
N TYR A 23 -10.26 -5.60 2.22
CA TYR A 23 -8.84 -5.70 1.92
C TYR A 23 -7.98 -4.89 2.89
N LEU A 24 -8.43 -3.68 3.20
CA LEU A 24 -7.71 -2.79 4.11
C LEU A 24 -7.83 -3.25 5.56
N GLN A 25 -8.99 -3.77 5.96
CA GLN A 25 -9.18 -4.33 7.29
C GLN A 25 -8.28 -5.55 7.52
N GLU A 26 -8.18 -6.44 6.54
CA GLU A 26 -7.27 -7.57 6.58
C GLU A 26 -5.82 -7.11 6.73
N ALA A 27 -5.42 -6.11 5.96
CA ALA A 27 -4.06 -5.58 6.02
C ALA A 27 -3.75 -4.96 7.39
N LEU A 28 -4.72 -4.31 8.03
CA LEU A 28 -4.56 -3.76 9.37
C LEU A 28 -4.28 -4.83 10.43
N THR A 29 -4.93 -5.98 10.30
CA THR A 29 -4.86 -7.04 11.31
C THR A 29 -3.74 -8.05 11.06
N LYS A 30 -3.14 -8.05 9.86
CA LYS A 30 -2.03 -8.95 9.55
C LYS A 30 -0.81 -8.62 10.37
N ASP A 31 -0.20 -9.66 10.94
CA ASP A 31 1.11 -9.56 11.56
C ASP A 31 2.17 -9.57 10.45
N ASN A 32 2.84 -8.46 10.27
CA ASN A 32 3.93 -8.31 9.30
C ASN A 32 5.31 -8.33 9.95
N GLY A 33 5.39 -8.78 11.21
CA GLY A 33 6.66 -8.84 11.94
C GLY A 33 7.16 -7.48 12.42
N ALA A 34 6.57 -6.38 12.01
CA ALA A 34 6.74 -5.03 12.51
C ALA A 34 5.47 -4.68 13.27
N PRO A 35 5.36 -3.56 13.96
CA PRO A 35 4.16 -3.30 14.73
C PRO A 35 2.93 -3.47 13.84
N SER A 36 1.97 -4.24 14.35
CA SER A 36 0.69 -4.39 13.67
C SER A 36 0.07 -3.01 13.50
N TRP A 37 -0.34 -2.67 12.28
CA TRP A 37 -0.97 -1.39 12.04
C TRP A 37 -2.24 -1.20 12.86
N SER A 38 -2.88 -2.29 13.30
CA SER A 38 -4.04 -2.23 14.20
C SER A 38 -3.72 -1.62 15.57
N GLU A 39 -2.46 -1.57 15.95
CA GLU A 39 -2.02 -0.86 17.17
C GLU A 39 -1.94 0.65 16.97
N CYS A 40 -1.90 1.10 15.73
CA CYS A 40 -1.73 2.51 15.37
C CYS A 40 -2.98 3.12 14.77
N TYR A 41 -3.75 2.33 14.00
CA TYR A 41 -4.91 2.81 13.25
C TYR A 41 -6.06 1.83 13.34
N ASN A 42 -7.29 2.36 13.33
CA ASN A 42 -8.48 1.56 13.03
C ASN A 42 -8.95 1.88 11.60
N ILE A 43 -9.95 1.15 11.12
CA ILE A 43 -10.42 1.30 9.74
C ILE A 43 -11.00 2.70 9.47
N HIS A 44 -11.56 3.35 10.49
CA HIS A 44 -12.11 4.70 10.34
C HIS A 44 -11.01 5.75 10.16
N HIS A 45 -9.88 5.56 10.82
CA HIS A 45 -8.69 6.42 10.61
C HIS A 45 -8.20 6.28 9.17
N VAL A 46 -8.13 5.05 8.67
CA VAL A 46 -7.70 4.78 7.29
C VAL A 46 -8.64 5.47 6.29
N GLN A 47 -9.95 5.32 6.48
CA GLN A 47 -10.94 5.96 5.62
C GLN A 47 -10.77 7.48 5.62
N ALA A 48 -10.56 8.08 6.78
CA ALA A 48 -10.35 9.52 6.89
C ALA A 48 -9.08 9.97 6.16
N PHE A 49 -7.98 9.23 6.28
CA PHE A 49 -6.72 9.59 5.61
C PHE A 49 -6.83 9.52 4.10
N ILE A 50 -7.49 8.50 3.54
CA ILE A 50 -7.64 8.41 2.08
C ILE A 50 -8.67 9.41 1.56
N THR A 51 -9.72 9.68 2.30
CA THR A 51 -10.76 10.64 1.90
C THR A 51 -10.21 12.08 1.90
N SER A 52 -9.32 12.40 2.84
CA SER A 52 -8.69 13.72 2.92
C SER A 52 -7.47 13.88 1.99
N GLY A 53 -7.04 12.79 1.33
CA GLY A 53 -5.88 12.82 0.45
C GLY A 53 -4.53 12.74 1.17
N VAL A 54 -4.51 12.51 2.48
CA VAL A 54 -3.27 12.32 3.25
C VAL A 54 -2.56 11.04 2.81
N TRP A 55 -3.34 9.98 2.56
CA TRP A 55 -2.83 8.75 1.95
C TRP A 55 -3.42 8.59 0.56
N LEU A 56 -2.60 8.15 -0.37
CA LEU A 56 -3.04 7.78 -1.72
C LEU A 56 -3.66 6.39 -1.67
N LEU A 57 -4.83 6.22 -2.29
CA LEU A 57 -5.46 4.92 -2.45
C LEU A 57 -5.19 4.38 -3.85
N LEU A 58 -4.74 3.14 -3.93
CA LEU A 58 -4.55 2.40 -5.18
C LEU A 58 -5.41 1.16 -5.17
N VAL A 59 -5.94 0.79 -6.32
CA VAL A 59 -6.70 -0.46 -6.50
C VAL A 59 -6.15 -1.24 -7.68
N ALA A 60 -6.28 -2.57 -7.61
CA ALA A 60 -5.96 -3.46 -8.71
C ALA A 60 -7.26 -4.06 -9.24
N THR A 61 -7.55 -3.85 -10.52
CA THR A 61 -8.79 -4.30 -11.15
C THR A 61 -8.49 -5.23 -12.32
N ASP A 62 -9.41 -6.15 -12.59
CA ASP A 62 -9.35 -6.99 -13.78
C ASP A 62 -10.01 -6.30 -14.98
N GLU A 63 -10.16 -7.05 -16.08
CA GLU A 63 -10.73 -6.54 -17.33
C GLU A 63 -12.22 -6.17 -17.19
N ASP A 64 -12.93 -6.78 -16.24
CA ASP A 64 -14.33 -6.50 -15.93
C ASP A 64 -14.50 -5.42 -14.87
N LYS A 65 -13.41 -4.75 -14.49
CA LYS A 65 -13.38 -3.71 -13.44
C LYS A 65 -13.65 -4.22 -12.03
N THR A 66 -13.54 -5.54 -11.81
CA THR A 66 -13.64 -6.11 -10.47
C THR A 66 -12.35 -5.84 -9.71
N ILE A 67 -12.47 -5.36 -8.47
CA ILE A 67 -11.32 -5.05 -7.62
C ILE A 67 -10.81 -6.33 -6.97
N HIS A 68 -9.50 -6.58 -7.11
CA HIS A 68 -8.81 -7.74 -6.55
C HIS A 68 -7.79 -7.38 -5.46
N GLY A 69 -7.57 -6.13 -5.22
CA GLY A 69 -6.66 -5.67 -4.19
C GLY A 69 -6.70 -4.17 -4.02
N ALA A 70 -6.20 -3.73 -2.89
CA ALA A 70 -6.10 -2.32 -2.54
C ALA A 70 -4.82 -2.07 -1.75
N ALA A 71 -4.28 -0.87 -1.87
CA ALA A 71 -3.13 -0.42 -1.10
C ALA A 71 -3.26 1.05 -0.76
N THR A 72 -2.68 1.43 0.35
CA THR A 72 -2.58 2.84 0.74
C THR A 72 -1.11 3.23 0.84
N VAL A 73 -0.80 4.46 0.43
CA VAL A 73 0.58 4.94 0.36
C VAL A 73 0.64 6.32 1.02
N SER A 74 1.60 6.50 1.91
CA SER A 74 1.95 7.80 2.46
C SER A 74 3.25 8.29 1.82
N PHE A 75 3.42 9.62 1.76
CA PHE A 75 4.63 10.21 1.20
C PHE A 75 5.36 11.01 2.28
N SER A 76 6.67 10.82 2.35
CA SER A 76 7.54 11.56 3.26
C SER A 76 8.61 12.28 2.46
N ASN A 77 8.73 13.58 2.68
CA ASN A 77 9.71 14.41 1.98
C ASN A 77 10.94 14.60 2.85
N TYR A 78 12.04 14.05 2.38
CA TYR A 78 13.36 14.29 2.95
C TYR A 78 14.13 15.25 2.01
N PRO A 79 15.19 15.90 2.48
CA PRO A 79 15.93 16.84 1.62
C PRO A 79 16.40 16.24 0.29
N ILE A 80 16.79 14.96 0.27
CA ILE A 80 17.35 14.32 -0.92
C ILE A 80 16.33 13.36 -1.57
N ASN A 81 15.42 12.79 -0.80
CA ASN A 81 14.49 11.76 -1.29
C ASN A 81 13.05 12.10 -0.92
N ARG A 82 12.14 11.75 -1.81
CA ARG A 82 10.71 11.66 -1.50
C ARG A 82 10.36 10.17 -1.44
N VAL A 83 9.96 9.69 -0.27
CA VAL A 83 9.70 8.28 -0.03
C VAL A 83 8.20 8.01 -0.08
N ALA A 84 7.78 7.09 -0.95
CA ALA A 84 6.45 6.53 -0.92
C ALA A 84 6.49 5.31 -0.01
N PHE A 85 5.73 5.36 1.08
CA PHE A 85 5.65 4.25 2.03
C PHE A 85 4.31 3.55 1.88
N VAL A 86 4.34 2.25 1.53
CA VAL A 86 3.13 1.44 1.43
C VAL A 86 2.69 1.11 2.85
N THR A 87 1.64 1.78 3.32
CA THR A 87 1.13 1.63 4.68
C THR A 87 0.31 0.36 4.83
N LEU A 88 -0.64 0.15 3.92
CA LEU A 88 -1.46 -1.06 3.90
C LEU A 88 -1.44 -1.65 2.51
N ILE A 89 -1.46 -2.96 2.41
CA ILE A 89 -1.56 -3.68 1.15
C ILE A 89 -2.34 -4.97 1.37
N GLY A 90 -3.38 -5.18 0.58
CA GLY A 90 -4.24 -6.35 0.69
C GLY A 90 -4.64 -6.90 -0.67
N GLY A 91 -5.03 -8.18 -0.69
CA GLY A 91 -5.41 -8.85 -1.91
C GLY A 91 -4.24 -9.02 -2.88
N ARG A 92 -4.51 -8.90 -4.17
CA ARG A 92 -3.54 -9.12 -5.25
C ARG A 92 -2.92 -7.83 -5.77
N MET A 93 -2.60 -6.88 -4.91
CA MET A 93 -2.04 -5.59 -5.34
C MET A 93 -0.64 -5.74 -5.96
N ILE A 94 0.25 -6.49 -5.32
CA ILE A 94 1.58 -6.79 -5.86
C ILE A 94 1.71 -8.30 -5.96
N SER A 95 1.20 -8.87 -7.05
CA SER A 95 1.21 -10.30 -7.28
C SER A 95 2.13 -10.71 -8.43
N SER A 96 2.64 -9.76 -9.19
CA SER A 96 3.49 -10.02 -10.36
C SER A 96 4.46 -8.87 -10.60
N GLN A 97 5.44 -9.10 -11.45
CA GLN A 97 6.36 -8.05 -11.89
C GLN A 97 5.58 -6.91 -12.59
N ASP A 98 4.58 -7.28 -13.38
CA ASP A 98 3.75 -6.29 -14.10
C ASP A 98 3.01 -5.34 -13.15
N THR A 99 2.33 -5.87 -12.13
CA THR A 99 1.63 -5.01 -11.16
C THR A 99 2.59 -4.13 -10.39
N PHE A 100 3.77 -4.64 -10.05
CA PHE A 100 4.78 -3.85 -9.38
C PHE A 100 5.32 -2.73 -10.28
N GLU A 101 5.55 -3.00 -11.55
CA GLU A 101 6.01 -1.96 -12.50
C GLU A 101 4.96 -0.86 -12.66
N GLN A 102 3.68 -1.20 -12.68
CA GLN A 102 2.59 -0.22 -12.71
C GLN A 102 2.59 0.63 -11.44
N LEU A 103 2.75 0.02 -10.27
CA LEU A 103 2.83 0.72 -9.00
C LEU A 103 4.00 1.72 -9.01
N LYS A 104 5.17 1.28 -9.44
CA LYS A 104 6.36 2.16 -9.52
C LYS A 104 6.10 3.36 -10.42
N MET A 105 5.47 3.15 -11.56
CA MET A 105 5.16 4.23 -12.50
C MET A 105 4.27 5.30 -11.85
N ILE A 106 3.23 4.87 -11.18
CA ILE A 106 2.30 5.77 -10.48
C ILE A 106 3.03 6.59 -9.42
N LEU A 107 3.87 5.94 -8.62
CA LEU A 107 4.60 6.62 -7.54
C LEU A 107 5.66 7.59 -8.10
N LYS A 108 6.34 7.23 -9.17
CA LYS A 108 7.27 8.12 -9.87
C LYS A 108 6.57 9.37 -10.40
N GLN A 109 5.39 9.23 -10.97
CA GLN A 109 4.59 10.35 -11.46
C GLN A 109 4.21 11.32 -10.34
N ARG A 110 4.19 10.86 -9.10
CA ARG A 110 3.93 11.68 -7.92
C ARG A 110 5.21 12.18 -7.25
N GLY A 111 6.35 12.03 -7.92
CA GLY A 111 7.62 12.57 -7.46
C GLY A 111 8.40 11.67 -6.51
N ALA A 112 7.93 10.46 -6.23
CA ALA A 112 8.64 9.55 -5.34
C ALA A 112 9.95 9.07 -5.99
N THR A 113 10.99 8.99 -5.17
CA THR A 113 12.31 8.49 -5.56
C THR A 113 12.58 7.11 -4.99
N LYS A 114 11.83 6.70 -3.96
CA LYS A 114 11.92 5.39 -3.33
C LYS A 114 10.53 4.92 -2.94
N VAL A 115 10.34 3.60 -2.93
CA VAL A 115 9.17 2.97 -2.34
C VAL A 115 9.64 2.04 -1.23
N GLN A 116 8.98 2.11 -0.09
CA GLN A 116 9.31 1.32 1.09
C GLN A 116 8.05 0.72 1.70
N GLY A 117 8.22 -0.31 2.50
CA GLY A 117 7.13 -0.92 3.25
C GLY A 117 7.68 -1.88 4.28
N TYR A 118 6.84 -2.27 5.23
CA TYR A 118 7.17 -3.35 6.16
C TYR A 118 6.67 -4.67 5.58
N GLY A 119 7.43 -5.73 5.79
CA GLY A 119 7.02 -7.06 5.34
C GLY A 119 7.55 -8.13 6.28
N ARG A 120 6.73 -9.15 6.51
CA ARG A 120 7.20 -10.37 7.17
C ARG A 120 8.11 -11.13 6.20
N GLU A 121 8.87 -12.09 6.73
CA GLU A 121 9.90 -12.80 5.98
C GLU A 121 9.42 -13.39 4.65
N SER A 122 8.24 -14.00 4.63
CA SER A 122 7.68 -14.58 3.41
C SER A 122 7.38 -13.53 2.33
N ILE A 123 6.89 -12.36 2.74
CA ILE A 123 6.61 -11.24 1.85
C ILE A 123 7.91 -10.62 1.35
N VAL A 124 8.90 -10.46 2.21
CA VAL A 124 10.22 -9.97 1.84
C VAL A 124 10.85 -10.85 0.76
N ARG A 125 10.76 -12.18 0.90
CA ARG A 125 11.27 -13.10 -0.09
C ARG A 125 10.59 -12.95 -1.45
N LEU A 126 9.27 -12.75 -1.45
CA LEU A 126 8.52 -12.51 -2.68
C LEU A 126 8.94 -11.19 -3.33
N TRP A 127 8.98 -10.12 -2.54
CA TRP A 127 9.25 -8.78 -3.07
C TRP A 127 10.69 -8.57 -3.52
N LYS A 128 11.64 -9.35 -3.01
CA LYS A 128 13.01 -9.35 -3.53
C LYS A 128 13.06 -9.63 -5.03
N ARG A 129 12.16 -10.47 -5.52
CA ARG A 129 12.06 -10.77 -6.95
C ARG A 129 11.68 -9.55 -7.77
N PHE A 130 11.06 -8.55 -7.15
CA PHE A 130 10.61 -7.34 -7.81
C PHE A 130 11.57 -6.16 -7.59
N GLY A 131 12.69 -6.39 -6.93
CA GLY A 131 13.70 -5.36 -6.72
C GLY A 131 13.71 -4.72 -5.35
N PHE A 132 12.87 -5.17 -4.41
CA PHE A 132 12.95 -4.71 -3.03
C PHE A 132 14.15 -5.33 -2.32
N GLU A 133 14.78 -4.55 -1.44
CA GLU A 133 15.89 -5.01 -0.60
C GLU A 133 15.58 -4.71 0.86
N PRO A 134 15.84 -5.66 1.79
CA PRO A 134 15.75 -5.35 3.21
C PRO A 134 16.81 -4.30 3.57
N ARG A 135 16.41 -3.22 4.25
CA ARG A 135 17.32 -2.11 4.54
C ARG A 135 17.73 -2.02 5.98
N THR A 136 16.82 -2.29 6.91
CA THR A 136 17.09 -2.07 8.32
C THR A 136 16.12 -2.87 9.17
N THR A 137 16.36 -2.89 10.47
CA THR A 137 15.49 -3.50 11.45
C THR A 137 14.85 -2.42 12.30
N LEU A 138 13.52 -2.45 12.38
CA LEU A 138 12.78 -1.61 13.31
C LEU A 138 12.93 -2.21 14.72
N VAL A 139 13.30 -1.39 15.69
CA VAL A 139 13.33 -1.80 17.09
C VAL A 139 12.34 -0.94 17.85
N GLU A 140 11.69 -1.53 18.85
CA GLU A 140 10.63 -0.85 19.59
C GLU A 140 10.74 -1.15 21.08
N ALA A 141 10.46 -0.15 21.89
CA ALA A 141 10.30 -0.30 23.32
C ALA A 141 9.01 0.37 23.74
N LYS A 142 8.22 -0.31 24.57
CA LYS A 142 6.99 0.26 25.12
C LYS A 142 7.35 1.23 26.24
N LEU A 143 6.76 2.40 26.25
CA LEU A 143 6.96 3.43 27.27
C LEU A 143 5.90 3.39 28.35
#